data_c1ebf95f458e138b8c902af54b530cbb
#
_entry.id   c1ebf95f458e138b8c902af54b530cbb
#
_cell.length_a   1.000
_cell.length_b   1.000
_cell.length_c   1.000
_cell.angle_alpha   90.00
_cell.angle_beta   90.00
_cell.angle_gamma   90.00
#
_symmetry.space_group_name_H-M   'P 1'
#
loop_
_entity.id
_entity.type
_entity.pdbx_description
1 polymer ?
#
loop_
_entity_poly.entity_id
_entity_poly.type
_entity_poly.pdbx_seq_one_letter_code
_entity_poly.pdbx_strand_id
1 'polypeptide(L)'
;MDDLLHEIQRLLEAPLAPAKMLDISERLQAQFAPKLQSSDICMLPSYNHKLPSGLEKGTYLALDVGGSTFRIALVELNGRQRGAKNMRIVVMKSYKIDESVRQRKGKEFFEWMAEKIQEALADPQLQSSTDTESFPMGLAWSFPVEYVLSSYA
;
A
#
# COMPACT_ATOMS: atom_id res chain seq x y z
N MET A 1 -30.15 -28.50 -13.89
CA MET A 1 -29.52 -27.23 -13.39
C MET A 1 -28.49 -27.53 -12.29
N ASP A 2 -28.84 -28.47 -11.41
CA ASP A 2 -27.93 -28.88 -10.30
C ASP A 2 -26.63 -29.53 -10.80
N ASP A 3 -26.66 -30.34 -11.86
CA ASP A 3 -25.46 -30.95 -12.45
C ASP A 3 -24.47 -29.89 -12.99
N LEU A 4 -24.99 -28.81 -13.58
CA LEU A 4 -24.15 -27.69 -14.08
C LEU A 4 -23.51 -26.94 -12.91
N LEU A 5 -24.27 -26.70 -11.85
CA LEU A 5 -23.73 -26.03 -10.66
C LEU A 5 -22.66 -26.88 -9.97
N HIS A 6 -22.87 -28.17 -9.83
CA HIS A 6 -21.86 -29.09 -9.29
C HIS A 6 -20.60 -29.13 -10.13
N GLU A 7 -20.72 -29.13 -11.45
CA GLU A 7 -19.55 -29.15 -12.34
C GLU A 7 -18.79 -27.83 -12.26
N ILE A 8 -19.47 -26.67 -12.23
CA ILE A 8 -18.86 -25.36 -12.04
C ILE A 8 -18.12 -25.31 -10.69
N GLN A 9 -18.78 -25.74 -9.61
CA GLN A 9 -18.17 -25.80 -8.30
C GLN A 9 -16.92 -26.68 -8.28
N ARG A 10 -17.00 -27.89 -8.86
CA ARG A 10 -15.88 -28.80 -8.97
C ARG A 10 -14.69 -28.18 -9.73
N LEU A 11 -14.94 -27.47 -10.83
CA LEU A 11 -13.90 -26.82 -11.62
C LEU A 11 -13.24 -25.65 -10.87
N LEU A 12 -14.02 -24.91 -10.08
CA LEU A 12 -13.50 -23.82 -9.28
C LEU A 12 -12.74 -24.30 -8.03
N GLU A 13 -13.20 -25.38 -7.40
CA GLU A 13 -12.57 -25.90 -6.18
C GLU A 13 -11.39 -26.83 -6.46
N ALA A 14 -11.35 -27.52 -7.60
CA ALA A 14 -10.28 -28.46 -7.90
C ALA A 14 -8.85 -27.84 -7.88
N PRO A 15 -8.63 -26.57 -8.30
CA PRO A 15 -7.34 -25.92 -8.15
C PRO A 15 -6.98 -25.59 -6.69
N LEU A 16 -7.97 -25.53 -5.80
CA LEU A 16 -7.80 -25.15 -4.39
C LEU A 16 -7.51 -26.36 -3.48
N ALA A 17 -7.41 -27.57 -4.06
CA ALA A 17 -7.00 -28.75 -3.30
C ALA A 17 -5.64 -28.51 -2.62
N PRO A 18 -5.45 -28.87 -1.34
CA PRO A 18 -4.24 -28.56 -0.57
C PRO A 18 -2.93 -28.96 -1.25
N ALA A 19 -2.90 -30.13 -1.90
CA ALA A 19 -1.72 -30.57 -2.64
C ALA A 19 -1.39 -29.69 -3.85
N LYS A 20 -2.42 -29.18 -4.57
CA LYS A 20 -2.20 -28.24 -5.68
C LYS A 20 -1.77 -26.86 -5.21
N MET A 21 -2.34 -26.38 -4.10
CA MET A 21 -1.92 -25.13 -3.49
C MET A 21 -0.47 -25.18 -3.03
N LEU A 22 -0.05 -26.31 -2.46
CA LEU A 22 1.36 -26.51 -2.07
C LEU A 22 2.28 -26.50 -3.30
N ASP A 23 1.95 -27.24 -4.35
CA ASP A 23 2.71 -27.26 -5.61
C ASP A 23 2.82 -25.86 -6.24
N ILE A 24 1.73 -25.08 -6.26
CA ILE A 24 1.76 -23.68 -6.73
C ILE A 24 2.69 -22.84 -5.85
N SER A 25 2.62 -22.98 -4.54
CA SER A 25 3.50 -22.24 -3.59
C SER A 25 4.97 -22.56 -3.83
N GLU A 26 5.33 -23.82 -3.97
CA GLU A 26 6.69 -24.28 -4.23
C GLU A 26 7.22 -23.75 -5.57
N ARG A 27 6.40 -23.79 -6.63
CA ARG A 27 6.76 -23.24 -7.95
C ARG A 27 6.94 -21.72 -7.92
N LEU A 28 6.10 -21.00 -7.19
CA LEU A 28 6.26 -19.55 -7.01
C LEU A 28 7.58 -19.24 -6.29
N GLN A 29 7.88 -19.94 -5.21
CA GLN A 29 9.13 -19.76 -4.48
C GLN A 29 10.35 -20.06 -5.36
N ALA A 30 10.29 -21.13 -6.16
CA ALA A 30 11.36 -21.47 -7.10
C ALA A 30 11.57 -20.40 -8.18
N GLN A 31 10.51 -19.69 -8.58
CA GLN A 31 10.61 -18.60 -9.56
C GLN A 31 11.07 -17.27 -8.95
N PHE A 32 10.75 -16.98 -7.69
CA PHE A 32 11.13 -15.73 -7.05
C PHE A 32 12.65 -15.57 -6.95
N ALA A 33 13.39 -16.59 -6.55
CA ALA A 33 14.83 -16.52 -6.37
C ALA A 33 15.60 -16.12 -7.65
N PRO A 34 15.37 -16.73 -8.84
CA PRO A 34 15.98 -16.28 -10.09
C PRO A 34 15.55 -14.88 -10.49
N LYS A 35 14.27 -14.51 -10.26
CA LYS A 35 13.75 -13.19 -10.65
C LYS A 35 14.31 -12.05 -9.81
N LEU A 36 14.64 -12.28 -8.56
CA LEU A 36 15.37 -11.32 -7.73
C LEU A 36 16.71 -10.91 -8.34
N GLN A 37 17.35 -11.81 -9.09
CA GLN A 37 18.67 -11.58 -9.68
C GLN A 37 18.63 -11.05 -11.13
N SER A 38 17.55 -11.35 -11.87
CA SER A 38 17.51 -11.18 -13.31
C SER A 38 16.40 -10.28 -13.83
N SER A 39 15.46 -9.86 -12.99
CA SER A 39 14.33 -9.04 -13.44
C SER A 39 14.54 -7.57 -13.09
N ASP A 40 14.38 -6.71 -14.06
CA ASP A 40 14.36 -5.25 -13.95
C ASP A 40 12.95 -4.68 -13.69
N ILE A 41 11.93 -5.54 -13.75
CA ILE A 41 10.51 -5.16 -13.57
C ILE A 41 9.90 -5.77 -12.31
N CYS A 42 10.29 -7.02 -11.98
CA CYS A 42 9.73 -7.78 -10.88
C CYS A 42 10.68 -7.83 -9.69
N MET A 43 10.12 -7.86 -8.46
CA MET A 43 10.90 -8.06 -7.25
C MET A 43 11.96 -6.96 -7.02
N LEU A 44 11.63 -5.71 -7.34
CA LEU A 44 12.50 -4.57 -7.07
C LEU A 44 12.80 -4.47 -5.57
N PRO A 45 14.04 -4.14 -5.18
CA PRO A 45 14.39 -3.98 -3.78
C PRO A 45 13.62 -2.82 -3.15
N SER A 46 13.05 -3.04 -1.98
CA SER A 46 12.27 -2.02 -1.26
C SER A 46 13.13 -0.96 -0.57
N TYR A 47 14.44 -1.20 -0.42
CA TYR A 47 15.37 -0.42 0.42
C TYR A 47 14.95 -0.29 1.89
N ASN A 48 13.93 -1.00 2.30
CA ASN A 48 13.48 -1.01 3.67
C ASN A 48 14.25 -2.09 4.45
N HIS A 49 15.24 -1.69 5.23
CA HIS A 49 16.12 -2.59 5.99
C HIS A 49 15.54 -3.00 7.34
N LYS A 50 14.39 -2.43 7.74
CA LYS A 50 13.76 -2.74 9.02
C LYS A 50 12.31 -3.16 8.82
N LEU A 51 11.96 -4.32 9.32
CA LEU A 51 10.57 -4.74 9.40
C LEU A 51 9.89 -4.04 10.59
N PRO A 52 8.58 -3.73 10.49
CA PRO A 52 7.83 -3.23 11.62
C PRO A 52 7.88 -4.21 12.80
N SER A 53 8.13 -3.69 13.98
CA SER A 53 8.21 -4.50 15.21
C SER A 53 6.84 -4.72 15.85
N GLY A 54 5.87 -3.86 15.50
CA GLY A 54 4.58 -3.75 16.16
C GLY A 54 4.62 -2.99 17.50
N LEU A 55 5.78 -2.42 17.84
CA LEU A 55 5.96 -1.61 19.04
C LEU A 55 5.93 -0.11 18.75
N GLU A 56 5.77 0.26 17.48
CA GLU A 56 5.73 1.64 17.02
C GLU A 56 4.58 2.39 17.69
N LYS A 57 4.88 3.63 18.11
CA LYS A 57 3.94 4.56 18.71
C LYS A 57 4.06 5.91 18.06
N GLY A 58 2.96 6.65 18.02
CA GLY A 58 2.91 7.99 17.49
C GLY A 58 1.89 8.15 16.38
N THR A 59 1.87 9.33 15.79
CA THR A 59 0.95 9.70 14.72
C THR A 59 1.69 9.74 13.39
N TYR A 60 1.12 9.09 12.39
CA TYR A 60 1.72 8.88 11.08
C TYR A 60 0.73 9.28 9.98
N LEU A 61 1.25 9.89 8.93
CA LEU A 61 0.50 10.15 7.72
C LEU A 61 0.69 8.98 6.74
N ALA A 62 -0.38 8.29 6.43
CA ALA A 62 -0.38 7.19 5.47
C ALA A 62 -1.02 7.65 4.15
N LEU A 63 -0.29 7.49 3.06
CA LEU A 63 -0.71 7.81 1.70
C LEU A 63 -0.80 6.53 0.87
N ASP A 64 -1.92 6.35 0.18
CA ASP A 64 -2.13 5.24 -0.76
C ASP A 64 -2.50 5.80 -2.13
N VAL A 65 -1.58 5.74 -3.06
CA VAL A 65 -1.73 6.24 -4.43
C VAL A 65 -2.04 5.08 -5.34
N GLY A 66 -3.33 4.80 -5.50
CA GLY A 66 -3.84 3.77 -6.40
C GLY A 66 -4.10 4.28 -7.82
N GLY A 67 -4.45 3.40 -8.72
CA GLY A 67 -4.73 3.77 -10.13
C GLY A 67 -5.97 4.65 -10.33
N SER A 68 -6.91 4.69 -9.39
CA SER A 68 -8.17 5.46 -9.50
C SER A 68 -8.49 6.30 -8.27
N THR A 69 -7.75 6.11 -7.19
CA THR A 69 -8.07 6.76 -5.91
C THR A 69 -6.79 7.05 -5.16
N PHE A 70 -6.67 8.27 -4.66
CA PHE A 70 -5.67 8.68 -3.69
C PHE A 70 -6.30 8.73 -2.30
N ARG A 71 -5.77 7.96 -1.35
CA ARG A 71 -6.24 7.93 0.02
C ARG A 71 -5.19 8.53 0.94
N ILE A 72 -5.67 9.34 1.87
CA ILE A 72 -4.88 10.00 2.88
C ILE A 72 -5.47 9.63 4.23
N ALA A 73 -4.68 9.03 5.10
CA ALA A 73 -5.11 8.70 6.44
C ALA A 73 -4.11 9.20 7.48
N LEU A 74 -4.60 9.84 8.53
CA LEU A 74 -3.84 10.08 9.75
C LEU A 74 -4.09 8.91 10.70
N VAL A 75 -3.02 8.23 11.07
CA VAL A 75 -3.06 6.98 11.83
C VAL A 75 -2.27 7.15 13.11
N GLU A 76 -2.89 6.82 14.22
CA GLU A 76 -2.25 6.75 15.53
C GLU A 76 -1.91 5.30 15.86
N LEU A 77 -0.63 5.03 16.11
CA LEU A 77 -0.12 3.74 16.55
C LEU A 77 0.12 3.77 18.05
N ASN A 78 -0.35 2.75 18.75
CA ASN A 78 -0.26 2.62 20.21
C ASN A 78 0.70 1.50 20.66
N GLY A 79 1.40 0.88 19.73
CA GLY A 79 2.25 -0.27 19.97
C GLY A 79 1.43 -1.53 20.29
N ARG A 80 2.14 -2.61 20.56
CA ARG A 80 1.50 -3.90 20.90
C ARG A 80 1.06 -3.89 22.35
N GLN A 81 -0.23 -3.68 22.59
CA GLN A 81 -0.85 -3.79 23.91
C GLN A 81 -1.88 -4.93 23.92
N ARG A 82 -1.88 -5.79 24.96
CA ARG A 82 -2.90 -6.83 25.12
C ARG A 82 -4.26 -6.18 25.33
N GLY A 83 -5.24 -6.56 24.50
CA GLY A 83 -6.66 -6.15 24.67
C GLY A 83 -7.00 -4.73 24.23
N ALA A 84 -6.04 -3.92 23.78
CA ALA A 84 -6.28 -2.58 23.26
C ALA A 84 -6.22 -2.54 21.72
N LYS A 85 -6.90 -1.56 21.13
CA LYS A 85 -6.73 -1.26 19.70
C LYS A 85 -5.32 -0.70 19.49
N ASN A 86 -4.47 -1.48 18.81
CA ASN A 86 -3.08 -1.11 18.55
C ASN A 86 -2.95 0.06 17.55
N MET A 87 -4.03 0.36 16.83
CA MET A 87 -4.09 1.39 15.81
C MET A 87 -5.45 2.07 15.82
N ARG A 88 -5.47 3.38 15.57
CA ARG A 88 -6.67 4.18 15.34
C ARG A 88 -6.48 5.03 14.08
N ILE A 89 -7.43 5.00 13.17
CA ILE A 89 -7.53 5.96 12.08
C ILE A 89 -8.22 7.21 12.64
N VAL A 90 -7.50 8.32 12.67
CA VAL A 90 -7.99 9.60 13.19
C VAL A 90 -8.84 10.29 12.13
N VAL A 91 -8.29 10.39 10.91
CA VAL A 91 -8.97 10.95 9.73
C VAL A 91 -8.63 10.08 8.53
N MET A 92 -9.59 9.91 7.62
CA MET A 92 -9.35 9.32 6.30
C MET A 92 -10.13 10.09 5.25
N LYS A 93 -9.42 10.54 4.23
CA LYS A 93 -9.98 11.20 3.04
C LYS A 93 -9.62 10.39 1.79
N SER A 94 -10.53 10.40 0.83
CA SER A 94 -10.33 9.72 -0.46
C SER A 94 -10.63 10.67 -1.60
N TYR A 95 -9.71 10.76 -2.55
CA TYR A 95 -9.79 11.63 -3.71
C TYR A 95 -9.73 10.79 -4.98
N LYS A 96 -10.61 11.09 -5.91
CA LYS A 96 -10.63 10.38 -7.20
C LYS A 96 -9.45 10.85 -8.06
N ILE A 97 -8.71 9.89 -8.61
CA ILE A 97 -7.72 10.12 -9.66
C ILE A 97 -8.45 9.93 -11.00
N ASP A 98 -9.04 10.99 -11.50
CA ASP A 98 -9.70 11.01 -12.80
C ASP A 98 -8.71 11.25 -13.93
N GLU A 99 -9.23 11.31 -15.17
CA GLU A 99 -8.40 11.51 -16.35
C GLU A 99 -7.62 12.83 -16.33
N SER A 100 -8.20 13.90 -15.80
CA SER A 100 -7.53 15.20 -15.68
C SER A 100 -6.32 15.16 -14.75
N VAL A 101 -6.41 14.37 -13.68
CA VAL A 101 -5.30 14.15 -12.74
C VAL A 101 -4.24 13.23 -13.35
N ARG A 102 -4.66 12.18 -14.08
CA ARG A 102 -3.74 11.24 -14.75
C ARG A 102 -2.90 11.90 -15.84
N GLN A 103 -3.44 12.90 -16.53
CA GLN A 103 -2.74 13.62 -17.60
C GLN A 103 -1.71 14.63 -17.10
N ARG A 104 -1.67 14.90 -15.81
CA ARG A 104 -0.66 15.79 -15.19
C ARG A 104 0.72 15.19 -15.33
N LYS A 105 1.69 16.01 -15.70
CA LYS A 105 3.05 15.58 -15.98
C LYS A 105 4.06 16.12 -14.97
N GLY A 106 5.11 15.35 -14.75
CA GLY A 106 6.22 15.76 -13.90
C GLY A 106 5.74 16.10 -12.48
N LYS A 107 6.04 17.29 -12.00
CA LYS A 107 5.71 17.73 -10.65
C LYS A 107 4.25 18.09 -10.42
N GLU A 108 3.46 18.35 -11.47
CA GLU A 108 2.05 18.77 -11.33
C GLU A 108 1.18 17.72 -10.61
N PHE A 109 1.47 16.44 -10.79
CA PHE A 109 0.79 15.37 -10.07
C PHE A 109 1.13 15.39 -8.57
N PHE A 110 2.38 15.64 -8.23
CA PHE A 110 2.81 15.74 -6.82
C PHE A 110 2.32 17.04 -6.17
N GLU A 111 2.21 18.13 -6.91
CA GLU A 111 1.60 19.38 -6.44
C GLU A 111 0.12 19.15 -6.10
N TRP A 112 -0.63 18.46 -6.97
CA TRP A 112 -1.99 18.06 -6.68
C TRP A 112 -2.10 17.15 -5.43
N MET A 113 -1.19 16.19 -5.27
CA MET A 113 -1.16 15.38 -4.05
C MET A 113 -0.93 16.25 -2.80
N ALA A 114 0.00 17.19 -2.88
CA ALA A 114 0.31 18.10 -1.76
C ALA A 114 -0.90 18.97 -1.38
N GLU A 115 -1.64 19.51 -2.37
CA GLU A 115 -2.89 20.22 -2.14
C GLU A 115 -3.91 19.34 -1.40
N LYS A 116 -4.06 18.07 -1.82
CA LYS A 116 -5.00 17.15 -1.17
C LYS A 116 -4.56 16.73 0.24
N ILE A 117 -3.26 16.66 0.49
CA ILE A 117 -2.71 16.44 1.84
C ILE A 117 -3.04 17.64 2.72
N GLN A 118 -2.80 18.86 2.26
CA GLN A 118 -3.15 20.09 3.00
C GLN A 118 -4.64 20.15 3.33
N GLU A 119 -5.51 19.84 2.34
CA GLU A 119 -6.95 19.79 2.53
C GLU A 119 -7.36 18.74 3.59
N ALA A 120 -6.73 17.58 3.57
CA ALA A 120 -7.00 16.52 4.55
C ALA A 120 -6.54 16.92 5.97
N LEU A 121 -5.39 17.58 6.09
CA LEU A 121 -4.83 18.01 7.37
C LEU A 121 -5.51 19.27 7.94
N ALA A 122 -6.22 20.03 7.10
CA ALA A 122 -7.04 21.17 7.55
C ALA A 122 -8.37 20.75 8.21
N ASP A 123 -8.63 19.45 8.34
CA ASP A 123 -9.86 18.94 8.96
C ASP A 123 -9.96 19.41 10.43
N PRO A 124 -11.07 20.04 10.84
CA PRO A 124 -11.24 20.55 12.21
C PRO A 124 -11.05 19.50 13.31
N GLN A 125 -11.29 18.22 12.99
CA GLN A 125 -11.08 17.12 13.93
C GLN A 125 -9.60 16.93 14.29
N LEU A 126 -8.67 17.47 13.49
CA LEU A 126 -7.23 17.37 13.74
C LEU A 126 -6.70 18.52 14.57
N GLN A 127 -7.34 19.69 14.54
CA GLN A 127 -6.85 20.89 15.21
C GLN A 127 -6.78 20.78 16.74
N SER A 128 -7.48 19.79 17.32
CA SER A 128 -7.46 19.54 18.78
C SER A 128 -6.47 18.46 19.21
N SER A 129 -5.80 17.79 18.29
CA SER A 129 -5.06 16.55 18.59
C SER A 129 -3.55 16.61 18.35
N THR A 130 -3.01 17.68 17.78
CA THR A 130 -1.61 17.66 17.31
C THR A 130 -0.87 18.96 17.60
N ASP A 131 -0.03 18.92 18.63
CA ASP A 131 1.05 19.90 18.85
C ASP A 131 2.28 19.62 17.94
N THR A 132 2.14 18.78 16.92
CA THR A 132 3.25 18.31 16.11
C THR A 132 3.34 19.09 14.80
N GLU A 133 4.43 19.79 14.58
CA GLU A 133 4.71 20.54 13.34
C GLU A 133 4.96 19.63 12.12
N SER A 134 5.26 18.33 12.31
CA SER A 134 5.52 17.37 11.23
C SER A 134 5.08 15.96 11.58
N PHE A 135 4.61 15.20 10.58
CA PHE A 135 4.26 13.79 10.70
C PHE A 135 5.21 12.93 9.88
N PRO A 136 5.74 11.83 10.44
CA PRO A 136 6.35 10.79 9.62
C PRO A 136 5.33 10.29 8.60
N MET A 137 5.78 10.11 7.35
CA MET A 137 4.91 9.78 6.23
C MET A 137 5.28 8.43 5.63
N GLY A 138 4.27 7.57 5.42
CA GLY A 138 4.38 6.34 4.64
C GLY A 138 3.61 6.48 3.34
N LEU A 139 4.24 6.08 2.22
CA LEU A 139 3.65 6.14 0.89
C LEU A 139 3.57 4.75 0.28
N ALA A 140 2.35 4.28 -0.02
CA ALA A 140 2.11 3.16 -0.91
C ALA A 140 1.89 3.68 -2.34
N TRP A 141 2.66 3.16 -3.29
CA TRP A 141 2.69 3.64 -4.66
C TRP A 141 2.34 2.51 -5.62
N SER A 142 1.25 2.64 -6.37
CA SER A 142 0.75 1.60 -7.27
C SER A 142 0.99 1.89 -8.76
N PHE A 143 1.73 2.95 -9.09
CA PHE A 143 2.12 3.22 -10.47
C PHE A 143 3.44 2.51 -10.82
N PRO A 144 3.68 2.23 -12.10
CA PRO A 144 4.96 1.72 -12.55
C PRO A 144 6.11 2.63 -12.10
N VAL A 145 7.19 2.04 -11.62
CA VAL A 145 8.41 2.72 -11.18
C VAL A 145 9.56 2.20 -12.02
N GLU A 146 10.29 3.09 -12.68
CA GLU A 146 11.56 2.74 -13.30
C GLU A 146 12.69 2.93 -12.29
N TYR A 147 13.55 1.94 -12.23
CA TYR A 147 14.72 2.00 -11.38
C TYR A 147 15.83 2.78 -12.08
N VAL A 148 16.04 4.01 -11.67
CA VAL A 148 17.20 4.79 -12.14
C VAL A 148 18.34 4.57 -11.14
N LEU A 149 19.34 3.80 -11.52
CA LEU A 149 20.63 3.77 -10.83
C LEU A 149 21.24 5.16 -10.96
N SER A 150 20.99 5.99 -9.96
CA SER A 150 21.66 7.30 -9.87
C SER A 150 23.14 7.03 -9.64
N SER A 151 23.96 7.36 -10.61
CA SER A 151 25.42 7.39 -10.50
C SER A 151 25.89 8.65 -9.74
N TYR A 152 25.25 8.93 -8.61
CA TYR A 152 25.81 9.89 -7.66
C TYR A 152 26.73 9.12 -6.72
N ALA A 153 27.97 8.97 -7.15
CA ALA A 153 29.12 8.66 -6.31
C ALA A 153 29.69 10.00 -5.81
#